data_be148d410eed7b86db19b3c699703b22
#
_entry.id   be148d410eed7b86db19b3c699703b22
#
_cell.length_a   1.000
_cell.length_b   1.000
_cell.length_c   1.000
_cell.angle_alpha   90.00
_cell.angle_beta   90.00
_cell.angle_gamma   90.00
#
_symmetry.space_group_name_H-M   'P 1'
#
loop_
_entity.id
_entity.type
_entity.pdbx_description
1 polymer ?
#
loop_
_entity_poly.entity_id
_entity_poly.type
_entity_poly.pdbx_seq_one_letter_code
_entity_poly.pdbx_strand_id
1 'polypeptide(L)'
;MNIFREALLNRRLKKALARHGCRMASGIETLRDGTQVTLEPNVKLGKAKIHSPALEVGAYTDVVSGCEFLEVASIGRFCSIATGVVIGQPRRSHPMHWLSTHAFTANPKLLRKPLQPEREATPARIGHDVWIGRDALILDGVEIGTGAVIGAQSLVNRDVPPYAVVAGSPARVLRYRFAPELIERLLASRWWELPLDVLGELPLDDPQACVEALERRPPQARQEARRLRIRHKPFAIEWLS
;
A
#
# COMPACT_ATOMS: atom_id res chain seq x y z
N MET A 1 12.74 1.13 -25.85
CA MET A 1 12.53 2.59 -25.58
C MET A 1 13.89 3.28 -25.66
N ASN A 2 13.99 4.47 -26.25
CA ASN A 2 15.29 5.15 -26.42
C ASN A 2 15.78 5.67 -25.06
N ILE A 3 17.00 5.32 -24.63
CA ILE A 3 17.62 5.67 -23.33
C ILE A 3 17.52 7.19 -23.04
N PHE A 4 17.69 8.04 -24.04
CA PHE A 4 17.56 9.49 -23.90
C PHE A 4 16.13 9.92 -23.51
N ARG A 5 15.11 9.28 -24.08
CA ARG A 5 13.71 9.58 -23.77
C ARG A 5 13.38 9.20 -22.35
N GLU A 6 13.87 8.07 -21.89
CA GLU A 6 13.67 7.58 -20.52
C GLU A 6 14.35 8.48 -19.47
N ALA A 7 15.60 8.90 -19.74
CA ALA A 7 16.32 9.86 -18.91
C ALA A 7 15.56 11.19 -18.75
N LEU A 8 14.98 11.69 -19.85
CA LEU A 8 14.16 12.91 -19.82
C LEU A 8 12.88 12.74 -18.99
N LEU A 9 12.18 11.60 -19.14
CA LEU A 9 11.01 11.29 -18.36
C LEU A 9 11.33 11.19 -16.86
N ASN A 10 12.41 10.50 -16.50
CA ASN A 10 12.86 10.38 -15.12
C ASN A 10 13.26 11.72 -14.51
N ARG A 11 13.86 12.63 -15.30
CA ARG A 11 14.17 14.00 -14.84
C ARG A 11 12.92 14.81 -14.53
N ARG A 12 11.89 14.73 -15.40
CA ARG A 12 10.59 15.40 -15.18
C ARG A 12 9.90 14.82 -13.95
N LEU A 13 9.86 13.48 -13.83
CA LEU A 13 9.29 12.77 -12.70
C LEU A 13 9.99 13.15 -11.38
N LYS A 14 11.32 13.13 -11.34
CA LYS A 14 12.10 13.52 -10.16
C LYS A 14 11.78 14.94 -9.70
N LYS A 15 11.61 15.89 -10.64
CA LYS A 15 11.25 17.28 -10.33
C LYS A 15 9.83 17.38 -9.73
N ALA A 16 8.85 16.64 -10.27
CA ALA A 16 7.49 16.62 -9.75
C ALA A 16 7.43 15.99 -8.35
N LEU A 17 8.08 14.82 -8.17
CA LEU A 17 8.18 14.15 -6.88
C LEU A 17 8.81 15.03 -5.80
N ALA A 18 9.94 15.69 -6.10
CA ALA A 18 10.63 16.57 -5.16
C ALA A 18 9.75 17.75 -4.70
N ARG A 19 8.94 18.32 -5.60
CA ARG A 19 7.97 19.40 -5.26
C ARG A 19 6.86 18.92 -4.32
N HIS A 20 6.62 17.60 -4.27
CA HIS A 20 5.60 16.96 -3.45
C HIS A 20 6.19 16.31 -2.20
N GLY A 21 7.49 16.48 -1.94
CA GLY A 21 8.19 15.81 -0.86
C GLY A 21 8.34 14.29 -1.07
N CYS A 22 7.99 13.79 -2.26
CA CYS A 22 7.98 12.36 -2.57
C CYS A 22 9.30 11.88 -3.17
N ARG A 23 9.53 10.56 -3.06
CA ARG A 23 10.67 9.88 -3.69
C ARG A 23 10.23 8.53 -4.27
N MET A 24 10.69 8.23 -5.48
CA MET A 24 10.63 6.90 -6.12
C MET A 24 12.04 6.52 -6.56
N ALA A 25 12.65 5.55 -5.91
CA ALA A 25 14.08 5.23 -6.10
C ALA A 25 14.38 4.68 -7.50
N SER A 26 13.49 3.88 -8.10
CA SER A 26 13.62 3.37 -9.47
C SER A 26 12.99 4.28 -10.53
N GLY A 27 12.54 5.49 -10.17
CA GLY A 27 11.89 6.39 -11.11
C GLY A 27 10.66 5.75 -11.77
N ILE A 28 10.52 5.92 -13.10
CA ILE A 28 9.36 5.39 -13.84
C ILE A 28 9.35 3.86 -13.92
N GLU A 29 10.50 3.19 -13.78
CA GLU A 29 10.59 1.73 -13.75
C GLU A 29 9.90 1.09 -12.53
N THR A 30 9.52 1.89 -11.53
CA THR A 30 8.65 1.44 -10.43
C THR A 30 7.30 0.98 -10.95
N LEU A 31 6.80 1.56 -12.04
CA LEU A 31 5.48 1.29 -12.61
C LEU A 31 5.59 0.34 -13.81
N ARG A 32 4.79 -0.71 -13.81
CA ARG A 32 4.57 -1.53 -15.00
C ARG A 32 3.82 -0.74 -16.08
N ASP A 33 3.93 -1.17 -17.34
CA ASP A 33 3.19 -0.59 -18.46
C ASP A 33 1.66 -0.60 -18.19
N GLY A 34 1.02 0.52 -18.41
CA GLY A 34 -0.41 0.69 -18.21
C GLY A 34 -0.84 0.94 -16.77
N THR A 35 0.10 0.98 -15.81
CA THR A 35 -0.22 1.27 -14.41
C THR A 35 -0.19 2.77 -14.10
N GLN A 36 -0.90 3.14 -13.04
CA GLN A 36 -0.83 4.47 -12.45
C GLN A 36 -0.65 4.39 -10.93
N VAL A 37 0.03 5.38 -10.38
CA VAL A 37 0.09 5.59 -8.93
C VAL A 37 -0.33 7.02 -8.60
N THR A 38 -1.13 7.16 -7.54
CA THR A 38 -1.52 8.46 -6.98
C THR A 38 -0.88 8.59 -5.60
N LEU A 39 -0.05 9.61 -5.40
CA LEU A 39 0.70 9.85 -4.17
C LEU A 39 0.17 11.07 -3.45
N GLU A 40 -0.05 10.97 -2.15
CA GLU A 40 -0.13 12.10 -1.25
C GLU A 40 1.29 12.63 -0.93
N PRO A 41 1.44 13.79 -0.24
CA PRO A 41 2.76 14.35 0.07
C PRO A 41 3.64 13.42 0.93
N ASN A 42 4.97 13.58 0.75
CA ASN A 42 5.99 12.95 1.59
C ASN A 42 6.03 11.40 1.54
N VAL A 43 5.51 10.79 0.48
CA VAL A 43 5.62 9.35 0.25
C VAL A 43 7.03 9.00 -0.24
N LYS A 44 7.62 7.95 0.36
CA LYS A 44 8.92 7.42 -0.07
C LYS A 44 8.76 5.97 -0.54
N LEU A 45 9.01 5.74 -1.81
CA LEU A 45 9.07 4.41 -2.40
C LEU A 45 10.53 4.06 -2.69
N GLY A 46 11.04 3.04 -2.01
CA GLY A 46 12.33 2.42 -2.32
C GLY A 46 12.34 1.79 -3.72
N LYS A 47 13.22 0.84 -3.97
CA LYS A 47 13.18 0.05 -5.20
C LYS A 47 12.00 -0.91 -5.11
N ALA A 48 10.82 -0.47 -5.50
CA ALA A 48 9.58 -1.23 -5.51
C ALA A 48 9.09 -1.43 -6.95
N LYS A 49 8.23 -2.44 -7.16
CA LYS A 49 7.54 -2.70 -8.42
C LYS A 49 6.04 -2.61 -8.20
N ILE A 50 5.35 -1.81 -9.01
CA ILE A 50 3.89 -1.64 -8.96
C ILE A 50 3.29 -2.26 -10.23
N HIS A 51 2.50 -3.29 -10.04
CA HIS A 51 1.78 -4.02 -11.08
C HIS A 51 0.28 -3.69 -11.05
N SER A 52 -0.22 -3.19 -9.93
CA SER A 52 -1.61 -2.77 -9.78
C SER A 52 -2.00 -1.77 -10.87
N PRO A 53 -3.14 -1.93 -11.53
CA PRO A 53 -3.61 -0.97 -12.54
C PRO A 53 -3.70 0.46 -12.01
N ALA A 54 -4.16 0.61 -10.76
CA ALA A 54 -4.21 1.87 -10.03
C ALA A 54 -3.90 1.63 -8.55
N LEU A 55 -2.95 2.38 -8.00
CA LEU A 55 -2.58 2.33 -6.59
C LEU A 55 -2.64 3.75 -6.00
N GLU A 56 -3.27 3.91 -4.85
CA GLU A 56 -3.21 5.14 -4.06
C GLU A 56 -2.30 4.94 -2.85
N VAL A 57 -1.41 5.90 -2.56
CA VAL A 57 -0.51 5.85 -1.40
C VAL A 57 -0.64 7.14 -0.59
N GLY A 58 -1.01 6.97 0.67
CA GLY A 58 -1.22 8.04 1.63
C GLY A 58 0.07 8.69 2.13
N ALA A 59 -0.05 9.91 2.60
CA ALA A 59 1.05 10.76 3.04
C ALA A 59 1.93 10.10 4.11
N TYR A 60 3.22 10.44 4.10
CA TYR A 60 4.21 9.96 5.08
C TYR A 60 4.42 8.45 5.10
N THR A 61 3.91 7.72 4.08
CA THR A 61 4.17 6.29 3.95
C THR A 61 5.57 6.04 3.38
N ASP A 62 6.32 5.19 4.07
CA ASP A 62 7.69 4.80 3.72
C ASP A 62 7.74 3.31 3.33
N VAL A 63 8.22 3.03 2.13
CA VAL A 63 8.38 1.68 1.58
C VAL A 63 9.85 1.44 1.32
N VAL A 64 10.43 0.44 1.99
CA VAL A 64 11.82 0.02 1.77
C VAL A 64 11.93 -0.77 0.44
N SER A 65 13.17 -1.01 -0.01
CA SER A 65 13.42 -1.66 -1.30
C SER A 65 13.04 -3.14 -1.36
N GLY A 66 12.78 -3.64 -2.58
CA GLY A 66 12.48 -5.05 -2.83
C GLY A 66 10.99 -5.41 -2.70
N CYS A 67 10.12 -4.41 -2.55
CA CYS A 67 8.68 -4.64 -2.43
C CYS A 67 8.00 -4.80 -3.79
N GLU A 68 6.93 -5.61 -3.83
CA GLU A 68 6.07 -5.78 -5.01
C GLU A 68 4.59 -5.56 -4.65
N PHE A 69 3.91 -4.71 -5.43
CA PHE A 69 2.48 -4.42 -5.27
C PHE A 69 1.74 -4.94 -6.50
N LEU A 70 1.06 -6.09 -6.34
CA LEU A 70 0.43 -6.83 -7.44
C LEU A 70 -1.02 -6.39 -7.64
N GLU A 71 -1.92 -6.77 -6.75
CA GLU A 71 -3.32 -6.36 -6.75
C GLU A 71 -3.58 -5.56 -5.46
N VAL A 72 -3.32 -4.25 -5.51
CA VAL A 72 -3.45 -3.34 -4.36
C VAL A 72 -4.19 -2.09 -4.80
N ALA A 73 -5.26 -1.73 -4.11
CA ALA A 73 -6.01 -0.51 -4.38
C ALA A 73 -5.42 0.70 -3.63
N SER A 74 -5.09 0.52 -2.36
CA SER A 74 -4.64 1.62 -1.52
C SER A 74 -3.71 1.18 -0.38
N ILE A 75 -2.80 2.08 -0.03
CA ILE A 75 -1.98 2.05 1.19
C ILE A 75 -2.23 3.38 1.89
N GLY A 76 -2.64 3.34 3.15
CA GLY A 76 -2.97 4.52 3.94
C GLY A 76 -1.78 5.42 4.25
N ARG A 77 -2.00 6.40 5.11
CA ARG A 77 -0.98 7.35 5.60
C ARG A 77 -0.13 6.74 6.71
N PHE A 78 1.10 7.20 6.88
CA PHE A 78 2.01 6.83 7.97
C PHE A 78 2.38 5.34 8.02
N CYS A 79 2.21 4.60 6.91
CA CYS A 79 2.59 3.20 6.87
C CYS A 79 4.11 3.01 6.77
N SER A 80 4.62 1.99 7.46
CA SER A 80 6.02 1.57 7.39
C SER A 80 6.10 0.16 6.81
N ILE A 81 6.62 0.02 5.58
CA ILE A 81 6.68 -1.24 4.85
C ILE A 81 8.13 -1.65 4.66
N ALA A 82 8.52 -2.76 5.29
CA ALA A 82 9.88 -3.26 5.30
C ALA A 82 10.29 -3.90 3.95
N THR A 83 11.57 -4.27 3.85
CA THR A 83 12.15 -4.91 2.66
C THR A 83 11.45 -6.23 2.30
N GLY A 84 11.27 -6.47 0.99
CA GLY A 84 10.83 -7.77 0.45
C GLY A 84 9.34 -8.05 0.61
N VAL A 85 8.55 -7.08 1.05
CA VAL A 85 7.11 -7.25 1.23
C VAL A 85 6.42 -7.38 -0.12
N VAL A 86 5.51 -8.37 -0.23
CA VAL A 86 4.63 -8.56 -1.38
C VAL A 86 3.18 -8.34 -0.94
N ILE A 87 2.47 -7.43 -1.61
CA ILE A 87 1.06 -7.14 -1.31
C ILE A 87 0.20 -7.42 -2.54
N GLY A 88 -0.95 -8.06 -2.31
CA GLY A 88 -1.91 -8.38 -3.35
C GLY A 88 -1.51 -9.59 -4.20
N GLN A 89 -0.79 -10.55 -3.61
CA GLN A 89 -0.46 -11.80 -4.29
C GLN A 89 -1.75 -12.57 -4.63
N PRO A 90 -2.01 -12.86 -5.91
CA PRO A 90 -3.20 -13.61 -6.28
C PRO A 90 -3.29 -14.97 -5.58
N ARG A 91 -4.43 -15.25 -4.95
CA ARG A 91 -4.71 -16.53 -4.26
C ARG A 91 -4.84 -17.68 -5.23
N ARG A 92 -5.37 -17.40 -6.43
CA ARG A 92 -5.71 -18.39 -7.46
C ARG A 92 -5.06 -17.98 -8.77
N SER A 93 -3.81 -18.34 -8.94
CA SER A 93 -3.10 -18.14 -10.21
C SER A 93 -3.20 -19.33 -11.16
N HIS A 94 -3.67 -20.50 -10.66
CA HIS A 94 -3.80 -21.74 -11.41
C HIS A 94 -5.16 -22.40 -11.14
N PRO A 95 -5.79 -23.04 -12.14
CA PRO A 95 -7.07 -23.73 -11.99
C PRO A 95 -6.92 -25.01 -11.17
N MET A 96 -7.52 -25.05 -9.97
CA MET A 96 -7.42 -26.21 -9.07
C MET A 96 -8.40 -27.36 -9.42
N HIS A 97 -9.40 -27.08 -10.26
CA HIS A 97 -10.46 -28.03 -10.63
C HIS A 97 -10.35 -28.56 -12.06
N TRP A 98 -9.29 -28.18 -12.80
CA TRP A 98 -9.01 -28.70 -14.12
C TRP A 98 -8.14 -29.95 -14.02
N LEU A 99 -8.05 -30.74 -15.13
CA LEU A 99 -7.16 -31.89 -15.22
C LEU A 99 -5.70 -31.56 -14.86
N SER A 100 -5.28 -30.36 -15.20
CA SER A 100 -3.92 -29.89 -14.92
C SER A 100 -3.93 -28.46 -14.44
N THR A 101 -3.12 -28.16 -13.44
CA THR A 101 -2.84 -26.81 -12.96
C THR A 101 -1.83 -26.08 -13.86
N HIS A 102 -1.20 -26.77 -14.81
CA HIS A 102 -0.13 -26.19 -15.65
C HIS A 102 -0.70 -25.22 -16.70
N ALA A 103 0.04 -24.15 -16.97
CA ALA A 103 -0.36 -23.08 -17.89
C ALA A 103 -0.53 -23.51 -19.37
N PHE A 104 -0.15 -24.75 -19.77
CA PHE A 104 -0.36 -25.22 -21.14
C PHE A 104 -1.84 -25.19 -21.54
N THR A 105 -2.73 -25.34 -20.57
CA THR A 105 -4.19 -25.34 -20.78
C THR A 105 -4.71 -24.01 -21.34
N ALA A 106 -4.02 -22.92 -21.06
CA ALA A 106 -4.33 -21.56 -21.55
C ALA A 106 -3.45 -21.12 -22.74
N ASN A 107 -2.54 -21.97 -23.22
CA ASN A 107 -1.57 -21.59 -24.24
C ASN A 107 -2.09 -21.87 -25.66
N PRO A 108 -2.37 -20.81 -26.49
CA PRO A 108 -2.89 -20.99 -27.86
C PRO A 108 -1.88 -21.63 -28.82
N LYS A 109 -0.59 -21.69 -28.46
CA LYS A 109 0.43 -22.38 -29.27
C LYS A 109 0.42 -23.88 -29.05
N LEU A 110 -0.12 -24.37 -27.94
CA LEU A 110 -0.15 -25.77 -27.55
C LEU A 110 -1.53 -26.41 -27.72
N LEU A 111 -2.60 -25.62 -27.56
CA LEU A 111 -3.97 -26.11 -27.67
C LEU A 111 -4.75 -25.35 -28.75
N ARG A 112 -5.50 -26.11 -29.58
CA ARG A 112 -6.41 -25.52 -30.58
C ARG A 112 -7.51 -24.68 -29.95
N LYS A 113 -7.95 -25.02 -28.73
CA LYS A 113 -8.95 -24.33 -27.94
C LYS A 113 -8.39 -24.10 -26.53
N PRO A 114 -7.59 -23.04 -26.32
CA PRO A 114 -7.08 -22.73 -25.00
C PRO A 114 -8.22 -22.34 -24.06
N LEU A 115 -8.11 -22.80 -22.82
CA LEU A 115 -9.05 -22.46 -21.76
C LEU A 115 -8.66 -21.10 -21.17
N GLN A 116 -9.66 -20.36 -20.70
CA GLN A 116 -9.43 -19.11 -19.98
C GLN A 116 -9.73 -19.36 -18.51
N PRO A 117 -8.73 -19.26 -17.61
CA PRO A 117 -9.00 -19.33 -16.18
C PRO A 117 -9.81 -18.09 -15.75
N GLU A 118 -10.89 -18.32 -15.02
CA GLU A 118 -11.61 -17.24 -14.34
C GLU A 118 -10.67 -16.59 -13.32
N ARG A 119 -10.43 -15.29 -13.48
CA ARG A 119 -9.62 -14.51 -12.58
C ARG A 119 -10.40 -13.29 -12.11
N GLU A 120 -11.02 -13.39 -10.99
CA GLU A 120 -11.51 -12.25 -10.24
C GLU A 120 -10.38 -11.75 -9.33
N ALA A 121 -9.77 -10.63 -9.68
CA ALA A 121 -8.81 -9.97 -8.83
C ALA A 121 -9.55 -8.99 -7.92
N THR A 122 -9.51 -9.22 -6.61
CA THR A 122 -9.97 -8.25 -5.62
C THR A 122 -8.74 -7.57 -5.04
N PRO A 123 -8.54 -6.26 -5.25
CA PRO A 123 -7.34 -5.59 -4.74
C PRO A 123 -7.32 -5.56 -3.22
N ALA A 124 -6.15 -5.80 -2.63
CA ALA A 124 -5.90 -5.60 -1.20
C ALA A 124 -5.97 -4.12 -0.82
N ARG A 125 -6.33 -3.83 0.44
CA ARG A 125 -6.38 -2.48 1.01
C ARG A 125 -5.62 -2.44 2.32
N ILE A 126 -4.74 -1.48 2.46
CA ILE A 126 -3.95 -1.26 3.68
C ILE A 126 -4.42 0.03 4.33
N GLY A 127 -4.81 -0.04 5.60
CA GLY A 127 -5.22 1.12 6.41
C GLY A 127 -4.07 2.08 6.71
N HIS A 128 -4.29 2.98 7.65
CA HIS A 128 -3.30 3.98 8.09
C HIS A 128 -2.43 3.43 9.22
N ASP A 129 -1.22 3.96 9.41
CA ASP A 129 -0.31 3.58 10.51
C ASP A 129 -0.05 2.07 10.59
N VAL A 130 0.01 1.40 9.45
CA VAL A 130 0.28 -0.04 9.39
C VAL A 130 1.79 -0.28 9.29
N TRP A 131 2.30 -1.15 10.18
CA TRP A 131 3.66 -1.64 10.07
C TRP A 131 3.67 -3.06 9.48
N ILE A 132 4.37 -3.23 8.35
CA ILE A 132 4.53 -4.54 7.70
C ILE A 132 5.99 -4.95 7.79
N GLY A 133 6.24 -6.04 8.50
CA GLY A 133 7.56 -6.62 8.71
C GLY A 133 8.17 -7.22 7.43
N ARG A 134 9.48 -7.42 7.45
CA ARG A 134 10.28 -7.93 6.32
C ARG A 134 9.70 -9.23 5.75
N ASP A 135 9.71 -9.33 4.41
CA ASP A 135 9.33 -10.53 3.65
C ASP A 135 7.91 -11.04 3.96
N ALA A 136 7.03 -10.20 4.48
CA ALA A 136 5.62 -10.56 4.66
C ALA A 136 4.92 -10.66 3.30
N LEU A 137 4.00 -11.62 3.18
CA LEU A 137 3.19 -11.88 2.00
C LEU A 137 1.72 -11.66 2.33
N ILE A 138 1.10 -10.68 1.68
CA ILE A 138 -0.33 -10.36 1.83
C ILE A 138 -1.05 -10.77 0.55
N LEU A 139 -2.08 -11.61 0.67
CA LEU A 139 -2.85 -12.07 -0.48
C LEU A 139 -3.81 -10.98 -0.99
N ASP A 140 -4.28 -11.16 -2.22
CA ASP A 140 -5.32 -10.32 -2.80
C ASP A 140 -6.62 -10.38 -2.00
N GLY A 141 -7.44 -9.34 -2.09
CA GLY A 141 -8.70 -9.20 -1.37
C GLY A 141 -8.59 -9.04 0.14
N VAL A 142 -7.38 -8.95 0.71
CA VAL A 142 -7.19 -8.75 2.14
C VAL A 142 -7.29 -7.28 2.50
N GLU A 143 -8.02 -6.98 3.58
CA GLU A 143 -8.04 -5.67 4.22
C GLU A 143 -7.20 -5.68 5.50
N ILE A 144 -6.22 -4.79 5.59
CA ILE A 144 -5.42 -4.58 6.80
C ILE A 144 -5.92 -3.32 7.50
N GLY A 145 -6.45 -3.50 8.70
CA GLY A 145 -7.00 -2.40 9.52
C GLY A 145 -5.93 -1.39 9.97
N THR A 146 -6.36 -0.16 10.18
CA THR A 146 -5.53 0.94 10.67
C THR A 146 -4.79 0.56 11.95
N GLY A 147 -3.52 0.91 12.05
CA GLY A 147 -2.69 0.66 13.24
C GLY A 147 -2.22 -0.80 13.39
N ALA A 148 -2.53 -1.68 12.45
CA ALA A 148 -2.13 -3.09 12.52
C ALA A 148 -0.62 -3.27 12.35
N VAL A 149 -0.10 -4.35 12.92
CA VAL A 149 1.30 -4.78 12.80
C VAL A 149 1.33 -6.19 12.22
N ILE A 150 2.03 -6.34 11.10
CA ILE A 150 2.26 -7.62 10.44
C ILE A 150 3.69 -8.07 10.73
N GLY A 151 3.85 -9.19 11.41
CA GLY A 151 5.15 -9.78 11.73
C GLY A 151 5.95 -10.13 10.46
N ALA A 152 7.27 -10.14 10.58
CA ALA A 152 8.13 -10.55 9.47
C ALA A 152 7.81 -11.97 8.99
N GLN A 153 7.95 -12.23 7.67
CA GLN A 153 7.73 -13.54 7.03
C GLN A 153 6.32 -14.12 7.26
N SER A 154 5.34 -13.28 7.55
CA SER A 154 3.96 -13.72 7.76
C SER A 154 3.23 -13.88 6.44
N LEU A 155 2.40 -14.94 6.32
CA LEU A 155 1.43 -15.12 5.23
C LEU A 155 0.05 -14.64 5.70
N VAL A 156 -0.36 -13.46 5.24
CA VAL A 156 -1.67 -12.87 5.57
C VAL A 156 -2.69 -13.25 4.49
N ASN A 157 -3.60 -14.15 4.84
CA ASN A 157 -4.61 -14.70 3.93
C ASN A 157 -6.06 -14.35 4.35
N ARG A 158 -6.24 -13.51 5.35
CA ARG A 158 -7.52 -13.01 5.88
C ARG A 158 -7.35 -11.57 6.34
N ASP A 159 -8.46 -10.87 6.46
CA ASP A 159 -8.47 -9.51 7.00
C ASP A 159 -7.86 -9.43 8.39
N VAL A 160 -7.18 -8.32 8.65
CA VAL A 160 -6.53 -8.04 9.92
C VAL A 160 -7.27 -6.89 10.61
N PRO A 161 -7.81 -7.10 11.81
CA PRO A 161 -8.50 -6.05 12.54
C PRO A 161 -7.60 -4.84 12.83
N PRO A 162 -8.20 -3.64 13.00
CA PRO A 162 -7.45 -2.46 13.42
C PRO A 162 -6.65 -2.70 14.71
N TYR A 163 -5.43 -2.18 14.76
CA TYR A 163 -4.51 -2.28 15.89
C TYR A 163 -4.16 -3.71 16.33
N ALA A 164 -4.48 -4.72 15.52
CA ALA A 164 -4.06 -6.10 15.79
C ALA A 164 -2.59 -6.31 15.44
N VAL A 165 -1.90 -7.12 16.22
CA VAL A 165 -0.56 -7.66 15.93
C VAL A 165 -0.73 -9.09 15.47
N VAL A 166 -0.35 -9.37 14.22
CA VAL A 166 -0.46 -10.71 13.61
C VAL A 166 0.89 -11.22 13.18
N ALA A 167 1.11 -12.54 13.28
CA ALA A 167 2.31 -13.19 12.76
C ALA A 167 2.04 -14.66 12.40
N GLY A 168 2.96 -15.25 11.63
CA GLY A 168 2.96 -16.67 11.26
C GLY A 168 2.48 -16.96 9.84
N SER A 169 2.51 -18.24 9.45
CA SER A 169 2.09 -18.73 8.13
C SER A 169 1.18 -19.94 8.30
N PRO A 170 -0.15 -19.76 8.18
CA PRO A 170 -0.86 -18.49 7.98
C PRO A 170 -0.85 -17.60 9.23
N ALA A 171 -0.88 -16.29 9.03
CA ALA A 171 -0.87 -15.30 10.11
C ALA A 171 -2.11 -15.42 11.03
N ARG A 172 -1.89 -15.26 12.34
CA ARG A 172 -2.94 -15.25 13.36
C ARG A 172 -2.76 -14.03 14.25
N VAL A 173 -3.87 -13.53 14.80
CA VAL A 173 -3.83 -12.47 15.80
C VAL A 173 -3.15 -13.00 17.06
N LEU A 174 -2.07 -12.36 17.45
CA LEU A 174 -1.32 -12.67 18.68
C LEU A 174 -1.85 -11.84 19.85
N ARG A 175 -2.13 -10.56 19.59
CA ARG A 175 -2.65 -9.58 20.55
C ARG A 175 -3.12 -8.33 19.82
N TYR A 176 -3.74 -7.43 20.55
CA TYR A 176 -3.96 -6.07 20.13
C TYR A 176 -2.90 -5.13 20.74
N ARG A 177 -2.67 -3.98 20.10
CA ARG A 177 -1.73 -2.95 20.61
C ARG A 177 -2.29 -2.28 21.87
N PHE A 178 -3.61 -2.10 21.92
CA PHE A 178 -4.32 -1.37 22.96
C PHE A 178 -5.61 -2.09 23.37
N ALA A 179 -6.24 -1.63 24.46
CA ALA A 179 -7.57 -2.08 24.88
C ALA A 179 -8.65 -1.66 23.86
N PRO A 180 -9.75 -2.43 23.73
CA PRO A 180 -10.80 -2.15 22.74
C PRO A 180 -11.32 -0.72 22.78
N GLU A 181 -11.57 -0.18 23.98
CA GLU A 181 -12.12 1.16 24.19
C GLU A 181 -11.18 2.25 23.66
N LEU A 182 -9.87 2.07 23.84
CA LEU A 182 -8.86 2.99 23.30
C LEU A 182 -8.76 2.87 21.78
N ILE A 183 -8.88 1.67 21.23
CA ILE A 183 -8.88 1.43 19.77
C ILE A 183 -10.06 2.17 19.13
N GLU A 184 -11.25 2.07 19.68
CA GLU A 184 -12.44 2.76 19.16
C GLU A 184 -12.24 4.28 19.15
N ARG A 185 -11.71 4.86 20.23
CA ARG A 185 -11.43 6.30 20.33
C ARG A 185 -10.34 6.74 19.36
N LEU A 186 -9.26 5.96 19.21
CA LEU A 186 -8.20 6.22 18.23
C LEU A 186 -8.74 6.20 16.80
N LEU A 187 -9.60 5.25 16.45
CA LEU A 187 -10.25 5.18 15.13
C LEU A 187 -11.19 6.38 14.91
N ALA A 188 -11.98 6.74 15.91
CA ALA A 188 -12.90 7.88 15.85
C ALA A 188 -12.18 9.22 15.67
N SER A 189 -11.01 9.39 16.28
CA SER A 189 -10.20 10.61 16.21
C SER A 189 -9.71 10.89 14.78
N ARG A 190 -9.48 9.87 13.96
CA ARG A 190 -8.86 9.96 12.62
C ARG A 190 -7.59 10.79 12.62
N TRP A 191 -6.75 10.65 13.64
CA TRP A 191 -5.55 11.43 13.88
C TRP A 191 -4.59 11.48 12.67
N TRP A 192 -4.57 10.46 11.83
CA TRP A 192 -3.76 10.41 10.61
C TRP A 192 -4.17 11.43 9.53
N GLU A 193 -5.29 12.14 9.71
CA GLU A 193 -5.73 13.22 8.83
C GLU A 193 -5.31 14.60 9.33
N LEU A 194 -4.75 14.67 10.51
CA LEU A 194 -4.32 15.93 11.12
C LEU A 194 -2.98 16.41 10.53
N PRO A 195 -2.76 17.73 10.46
CA PRO A 195 -1.47 18.31 10.11
C PRO A 195 -0.37 17.91 11.10
N LEU A 196 0.89 17.82 10.63
CA LEU A 196 2.02 17.42 11.49
C LEU A 196 2.30 18.40 12.65
N ASP A 197 2.05 19.69 12.45
CA ASP A 197 2.18 20.69 13.51
C ASP A 197 1.22 20.40 14.66
N VAL A 198 -0.04 20.05 14.34
CA VAL A 198 -1.03 19.62 15.35
C VAL A 198 -0.60 18.33 16.04
N LEU A 199 -0.12 17.33 15.25
CA LEU A 199 0.37 16.08 15.82
C LEU A 199 1.58 16.28 16.72
N GLY A 200 2.48 17.19 16.36
CA GLY A 200 3.68 17.51 17.14
C GLY A 200 3.42 18.13 18.52
N GLU A 201 2.20 18.63 18.77
CA GLU A 201 1.78 19.14 20.07
C GLU A 201 1.15 18.09 20.99
N LEU A 202 0.96 16.85 20.49
CA LEU A 202 0.34 15.76 21.24
C LEU A 202 1.39 14.95 21.98
N PRO A 203 1.06 14.33 23.11
CA PRO A 203 1.91 13.38 23.81
C PRO A 203 1.94 12.03 23.08
N LEU A 204 2.68 11.94 21.94
CA LEU A 204 2.64 10.83 21.00
C LEU A 204 3.10 9.47 21.59
N ASP A 205 3.81 9.51 22.69
CA ASP A 205 4.25 8.34 23.47
C ASP A 205 3.18 7.80 24.44
N ASP A 206 2.08 8.57 24.65
CA ASP A 206 0.92 8.16 25.45
C ASP A 206 -0.36 8.24 24.62
N PRO A 207 -0.81 7.14 23.96
CA PRO A 207 -1.99 7.13 23.12
C PRO A 207 -3.30 7.50 23.85
N GLN A 208 -3.41 7.20 25.16
CA GLN A 208 -4.56 7.59 25.97
C GLN A 208 -4.61 9.12 26.13
N ALA A 209 -3.50 9.73 26.53
CA ALA A 209 -3.39 11.17 26.67
C ALA A 209 -3.56 11.88 25.31
N CYS A 210 -3.07 11.30 24.21
CA CYS A 210 -3.30 11.81 22.86
C CYS A 210 -4.80 11.93 22.53
N VAL A 211 -5.55 10.86 22.72
CA VAL A 211 -6.99 10.85 22.43
C VAL A 211 -7.73 11.86 23.30
N GLU A 212 -7.42 11.92 24.59
CA GLU A 212 -8.00 12.90 25.51
C GLU A 212 -7.69 14.34 25.09
N ALA A 213 -6.47 14.62 24.64
CA ALA A 213 -6.09 15.92 24.13
C ALA A 213 -6.86 16.29 22.86
N LEU A 214 -7.07 15.31 21.96
CA LEU A 214 -7.83 15.51 20.73
C LEU A 214 -9.31 15.75 20.99
N GLU A 215 -9.92 15.04 21.93
CA GLU A 215 -11.33 15.20 22.29
C GLU A 215 -11.64 16.55 22.94
N ARG A 216 -10.67 17.15 23.64
CA ARG A 216 -10.79 18.49 24.25
C ARG A 216 -10.61 19.62 23.25
N ARG A 217 -10.01 19.33 22.08
CA ARG A 217 -9.78 20.36 21.04
C ARG A 217 -11.04 20.62 20.21
N PRO A 218 -11.23 21.83 19.72
CA PRO A 218 -12.25 22.09 18.71
C PRO A 218 -11.92 21.27 17.44
N PRO A 219 -12.93 20.96 16.60
CA PRO A 219 -12.70 20.25 15.35
C PRO A 219 -11.59 20.91 14.54
N GLN A 220 -10.53 20.16 14.26
CA GLN A 220 -9.40 20.67 13.49
C GLN A 220 -9.69 20.51 11.99
N ALA A 221 -9.21 21.45 11.19
CA ALA A 221 -9.22 21.31 9.75
C ALA A 221 -8.39 20.07 9.36
N ARG A 222 -9.01 19.16 8.63
CA ARG A 222 -8.32 17.98 8.10
C ARG A 222 -7.43 18.40 6.94
N GLN A 223 -6.27 17.78 6.84
CA GLN A 223 -5.36 18.09 5.75
C GLN A 223 -5.91 17.48 4.44
N GLU A 224 -6.50 18.33 3.60
CA GLU A 224 -6.72 18.00 2.19
C GLU A 224 -5.36 18.04 1.50
N ALA A 225 -4.85 16.85 1.19
CA ALA A 225 -3.56 16.73 0.56
C ALA A 225 -3.71 16.82 -0.95
N ARG A 226 -3.07 17.81 -1.59
CA ARG A 226 -2.91 17.81 -3.04
C ARG A 226 -2.22 16.51 -3.46
N ARG A 227 -2.79 15.78 -4.43
CA ARG A 227 -2.30 14.47 -4.85
C ARG A 227 -1.57 14.55 -6.18
N LEU A 228 -0.53 13.73 -6.34
CA LEU A 228 0.27 13.61 -7.55
C LEU A 228 -0.02 12.26 -8.21
N ARG A 229 -0.67 12.29 -9.38
CA ARG A 229 -0.90 11.09 -10.20
C ARG A 229 0.19 10.95 -11.24
N ILE A 230 0.76 9.76 -11.33
CA ILE A 230 1.80 9.38 -12.27
C ILE A 230 1.32 8.16 -13.04
N ARG A 231 1.33 8.22 -14.36
CA ARG A 231 1.02 7.09 -15.25
C ARG A 231 2.25 6.67 -16.04
N HIS A 232 2.33 5.37 -16.31
CA HIS A 232 3.30 4.80 -17.24
C HIS A 232 2.57 4.24 -18.46
N LYS A 233 2.92 4.75 -19.64
CA LYS A 233 2.35 4.42 -20.96
C LYS A 233 0.82 4.52 -21.07
N PRO A 234 0.31 5.69 -21.50
CA PRO A 234 1.08 6.88 -21.84
C PRO A 234 1.63 7.58 -20.58
N PHE A 235 2.84 8.12 -20.67
CA PHE A 235 3.42 8.85 -19.55
C PHE A 235 2.69 10.17 -19.32
N ALA A 236 2.18 10.33 -18.09
CA ALA A 236 1.54 11.55 -17.64
C ALA A 236 1.87 11.83 -16.17
N ILE A 237 1.93 13.10 -15.81
CA ILE A 237 2.03 13.59 -14.43
C ILE A 237 0.94 14.64 -14.26
N GLU A 238 0.02 14.39 -13.34
CA GLU A 238 -1.16 15.20 -13.08
C GLU A 238 -1.21 15.58 -11.61
N TRP A 239 -1.59 16.83 -11.32
CA TRP A 239 -1.88 17.29 -9.97
C TRP A 239 -3.39 17.24 -9.76
N LEU A 240 -3.81 16.55 -8.71
CA LEU A 240 -5.20 16.43 -8.30
C LEU A 240 -5.43 17.31 -7.07
N SER A 241 -6.49 18.07 -7.10
CA SER A 241 -7.01 18.84 -5.94
C SER A 241 -7.67 17.92 -4.94
#